data_d20634ba56c94102dcdd80d078714b71
#
_entry.id   d20634ba56c94102dcdd80d078714b71
#
_cell.length_a   1.000
_cell.length_b   1.000
_cell.length_c   1.000
_cell.angle_alpha   90.00
_cell.angle_beta   90.00
_cell.angle_gamma   90.00
#
_symmetry.space_group_name_H-M   'P 1'
#
loop_
_entity.id
_entity.type
_entity.pdbx_description
1 polymer ?
#
loop_
_entity_poly.entity_id
_entity_poly.type
_entity_poly.pdbx_seq_one_letter_code
_entity_poly.pdbx_strand_id
1 'polypeptide(L)'
;MAYSNFIIDFTLTDTAPVTEPVTLAEAKLYCRVTTSVDDNQISLMIKQAREAVEVGTGLSLIPKTAVVWFTNWNSAFELPYGPVNSITSLINEQGDTIAVGDYTLIGGKFPKLIRPSYQNLKFTYTCGYTTIPNDLKIAILDQVSYDYENRGLDSNTGICEKT
;
A
#
# COMPACT_ATOMS: atom_id res chain seq x y z
N MET A 1 16.42 14.93 24.17
CA MET A 1 15.97 13.54 23.92
C MET A 1 15.09 13.56 22.70
N ALA A 2 15.47 12.86 21.63
CA ALA A 2 14.62 12.77 20.45
C ALA A 2 13.49 11.77 20.79
N TYR A 3 12.28 12.27 20.93
CA TYR A 3 11.10 11.39 21.02
C TYR A 3 10.85 10.83 19.61
N SER A 4 11.02 9.54 19.44
CA SER A 4 10.62 8.88 18.23
C SER A 4 9.08 8.80 18.22
N ASN A 5 8.46 9.29 17.13
CA ASN A 5 7.03 9.12 16.90
C ASN A 5 6.76 7.65 16.63
N PHE A 6 5.92 7.00 17.42
CA PHE A 6 5.56 5.62 17.23
C PHE A 6 4.15 5.50 16.64
N ILE A 7 4.04 4.76 15.56
CA ILE A 7 2.74 4.23 15.14
C ILE A 7 2.37 3.16 16.17
N ILE A 8 1.22 3.34 16.84
CA ILE A 8 0.70 2.37 17.80
C ILE A 8 -0.09 1.29 17.07
N ASP A 9 -0.86 1.71 16.07
CA ASP A 9 -1.75 0.84 15.33
C ASP A 9 -2.06 1.46 13.96
N PHE A 10 -2.37 0.62 12.98
CA PHE A 10 -2.84 1.06 11.68
C PHE A 10 -3.83 0.09 11.07
N THR A 11 -4.74 0.61 10.28
CA THR A 11 -5.66 -0.18 9.46
C THR A 11 -5.67 0.37 8.05
N LEU A 12 -5.48 -0.52 7.07
CA LEU A 12 -5.64 -0.21 5.65
C LEU A 12 -6.88 -0.93 5.13
N THR A 13 -7.76 -0.18 4.47
CA THR A 13 -8.96 -0.73 3.85
C THR A 13 -8.97 -0.34 2.38
N ASP A 14 -9.08 -1.32 1.50
CA ASP A 14 -9.22 -1.08 0.06
C ASP A 14 -10.52 -0.34 -0.21
N THR A 15 -10.45 0.69 -1.05
CA THR A 15 -11.64 1.43 -1.47
C THR A 15 -12.29 0.66 -2.62
N ALA A 16 -13.51 0.22 -2.41
CA ALA A 16 -14.27 -0.51 -3.45
C ALA A 16 -14.80 0.45 -4.54
N PRO A 17 -14.86 0.02 -5.82
CA PRO A 17 -14.42 -1.28 -6.33
C PRO A 17 -12.89 -1.36 -6.45
N VAL A 18 -12.33 -2.50 -6.06
CA VAL A 18 -10.88 -2.75 -6.20
C VAL A 18 -10.58 -3.03 -7.67
N THR A 19 -9.74 -2.19 -8.26
CA THR A 19 -9.20 -2.39 -9.61
C THR A 19 -7.71 -2.62 -9.51
N GLU A 20 -7.25 -3.80 -9.92
CA GLU A 20 -5.83 -4.10 -9.91
C GLU A 20 -5.07 -3.21 -10.92
N PRO A 21 -3.83 -2.81 -10.62
CA PRO A 21 -3.03 -1.94 -11.49
C PRO A 21 -2.60 -2.61 -12.81
N VAL A 22 -2.63 -3.94 -12.84
CA VAL A 22 -2.34 -4.77 -14.01
C VAL A 22 -3.56 -5.64 -14.29
N THR A 23 -4.03 -5.61 -15.54
CA THR A 23 -5.14 -6.47 -15.97
C THR A 23 -4.66 -7.91 -16.25
N LEU A 24 -5.57 -8.86 -16.14
CA LEU A 24 -5.29 -10.25 -16.52
C LEU A 24 -4.78 -10.36 -17.96
N ALA A 25 -5.35 -9.57 -18.90
CA ALA A 25 -4.94 -9.58 -20.29
C ALA A 25 -3.49 -9.10 -20.47
N GLU A 26 -3.09 -8.05 -19.76
CA GLU A 26 -1.71 -7.55 -19.77
C GLU A 26 -0.72 -8.56 -19.19
N ALA A 27 -1.07 -9.18 -18.06
CA ALA A 27 -0.23 -10.22 -17.45
C ALA A 27 -0.08 -11.44 -18.34
N LYS A 28 -1.17 -11.92 -18.95
CA LYS A 28 -1.14 -13.04 -19.93
C LYS A 28 -0.27 -12.70 -21.13
N LEU A 29 -0.40 -11.49 -21.68
CA LEU A 29 0.43 -11.05 -22.81
C LEU A 29 1.92 -11.02 -22.42
N TYR A 30 2.23 -10.55 -21.22
CA TYR A 30 3.59 -10.49 -20.70
C TYR A 30 4.19 -11.89 -20.50
N CYS A 31 3.42 -12.81 -19.90
CA CYS A 31 3.81 -14.21 -19.69
C CYS A 31 3.67 -15.09 -20.97
N ARG A 32 3.21 -14.51 -22.10
CA ARG A 32 2.94 -15.25 -23.38
C ARG A 32 1.95 -16.40 -23.22
N VAL A 33 0.96 -16.25 -22.34
CA VAL A 33 -0.09 -17.23 -22.09
C VAL A 33 -1.30 -16.93 -22.98
N THR A 34 -1.71 -17.91 -23.81
CA THR A 34 -2.84 -17.76 -24.73
C THR A 34 -4.11 -18.52 -24.26
N THR A 35 -3.95 -19.49 -23.35
CA THR A 35 -5.06 -20.30 -22.83
C THR A 35 -5.72 -19.65 -21.63
N SER A 36 -6.94 -20.07 -21.30
CA SER A 36 -7.67 -19.60 -20.11
C SER A 36 -7.54 -20.54 -18.90
N VAL A 37 -6.76 -21.59 -19.00
CA VAL A 37 -6.64 -22.63 -17.95
C VAL A 37 -6.09 -22.02 -16.66
N ASP A 38 -5.11 -21.12 -16.78
CA ASP A 38 -4.39 -20.53 -15.64
C ASP A 38 -4.93 -19.14 -15.23
N ASP A 39 -6.05 -18.68 -15.78
CA ASP A 39 -6.57 -17.32 -15.56
C ASP A 39 -6.76 -16.97 -14.08
N ASN A 40 -7.32 -17.90 -13.31
CA ASN A 40 -7.52 -17.71 -11.87
C ASN A 40 -6.17 -17.61 -11.12
N GLN A 41 -5.20 -18.45 -11.50
CA GLN A 41 -3.89 -18.45 -10.87
C GLN A 41 -3.13 -17.18 -11.19
N ILE A 42 -3.13 -16.73 -12.44
CA ILE A 42 -2.50 -15.47 -12.86
C ILE A 42 -3.15 -14.28 -12.13
N SER A 43 -4.48 -14.29 -11.95
CA SER A 43 -5.18 -13.24 -11.20
C SER A 43 -4.75 -13.18 -9.72
N LEU A 44 -4.51 -14.32 -9.09
CA LEU A 44 -3.96 -14.38 -7.73
C LEU A 44 -2.52 -13.88 -7.68
N MET A 45 -1.67 -14.23 -8.67
CA MET A 45 -0.30 -13.75 -8.77
C MET A 45 -0.23 -12.23 -8.97
N ILE A 46 -1.15 -11.63 -9.75
CA ILE A 46 -1.25 -10.17 -9.88
C ILE A 46 -1.48 -9.51 -8.53
N LYS A 47 -2.43 -10.03 -7.75
CA LYS A 47 -2.71 -9.52 -6.40
C LYS A 47 -1.52 -9.67 -5.46
N GLN A 48 -0.91 -10.84 -5.45
CA GLN A 48 0.28 -11.14 -4.64
C GLN A 48 1.45 -10.23 -5.00
N ALA A 49 1.74 -10.05 -6.29
CA ALA A 49 2.80 -9.17 -6.76
C ALA A 49 2.56 -7.71 -6.37
N ARG A 50 1.31 -7.22 -6.49
CA ARG A 50 0.95 -5.89 -6.01
C ARG A 50 1.22 -5.74 -4.51
N GLU A 51 0.74 -6.66 -3.70
CA GLU A 51 0.93 -6.64 -2.25
C GLU A 51 2.42 -6.68 -1.86
N ALA A 52 3.22 -7.48 -2.55
CA ALA A 52 4.67 -7.53 -2.32
C ALA A 52 5.36 -6.19 -2.64
N VAL A 53 4.99 -5.55 -3.76
CA VAL A 53 5.52 -4.22 -4.11
C VAL A 53 5.06 -3.16 -3.09
N GLU A 54 3.82 -3.19 -2.64
CA GLU A 54 3.30 -2.28 -1.60
C GLU A 54 4.07 -2.42 -0.29
N VAL A 55 4.31 -3.65 0.16
CA VAL A 55 5.10 -3.92 1.39
C VAL A 55 6.54 -3.47 1.23
N GLY A 56 7.16 -3.75 0.10
CA GLY A 56 8.57 -3.40 -0.14
C GLY A 56 8.83 -1.90 -0.29
N THR A 57 7.85 -1.15 -0.79
CA THR A 57 7.99 0.28 -1.07
C THR A 57 7.31 1.21 -0.06
N GLY A 58 6.41 0.69 0.77
CA GLY A 58 5.55 1.49 1.63
C GLY A 58 4.51 2.33 0.86
N LEU A 59 4.31 2.05 -0.43
CA LEU A 59 3.33 2.73 -1.28
C LEU A 59 1.99 2.00 -1.23
N SER A 60 0.91 2.71 -1.52
CA SER A 60 -0.39 2.13 -1.87
C SER A 60 -0.58 2.22 -3.37
N LEU A 61 -0.64 1.09 -4.06
CA LEU A 61 -0.75 1.04 -5.52
C LEU A 61 -2.18 1.15 -6.02
N ILE A 62 -3.14 0.92 -5.15
CA ILE A 62 -4.58 1.10 -5.40
C ILE A 62 -5.15 2.09 -4.36
N PRO A 63 -6.31 2.72 -4.65
CA PRO A 63 -6.95 3.59 -3.68
C PRO A 63 -7.31 2.87 -2.39
N LYS A 64 -6.86 3.39 -1.25
CA LYS A 64 -7.12 2.87 0.09
C LYS A 64 -7.50 3.97 1.06
N THR A 65 -8.20 3.58 2.11
CA THR A 65 -8.38 4.42 3.30
C THR A 65 -7.47 3.91 4.40
N ALA A 66 -6.60 4.78 4.88
CA ALA A 66 -5.69 4.50 5.98
C ALA A 66 -6.19 5.16 7.26
N VAL A 67 -6.21 4.39 8.33
CA VAL A 67 -6.41 4.88 9.69
C VAL A 67 -5.16 4.56 10.48
N VAL A 68 -4.48 5.59 10.98
CA VAL A 68 -3.21 5.45 11.67
C VAL A 68 -3.28 6.15 13.02
N TRP A 69 -2.85 5.44 14.07
CA TRP A 69 -2.76 5.94 15.41
C TRP A 69 -1.32 6.22 15.78
N PHE A 70 -1.04 7.42 16.24
CA PHE A 70 0.27 7.84 16.70
C PHE A 70 0.27 8.16 18.18
N THR A 71 1.38 7.85 18.83
CA THR A 71 1.68 8.32 20.19
C THR A 71 2.92 9.22 20.19
N ASN A 72 3.02 10.10 21.18
CA ASN A 72 4.17 10.99 21.38
C ASN A 72 4.50 11.84 20.15
N TRP A 73 3.48 12.47 19.57
CA TRP A 73 3.63 13.37 18.43
C TRP A 73 4.62 14.49 18.73
N ASN A 74 5.68 14.61 17.95
CA ASN A 74 6.65 15.68 18.02
C ASN A 74 6.71 16.46 16.69
N SER A 75 6.03 17.56 16.62
CA SER A 75 5.99 18.61 15.59
C SER A 75 6.00 18.24 14.11
N ALA A 76 6.60 17.16 13.67
CA ALA A 76 6.59 16.73 12.26
C ALA A 76 6.60 15.20 12.15
N PHE A 77 5.70 14.67 11.33
CA PHE A 77 5.57 13.23 11.08
C PHE A 77 5.31 12.94 9.61
N GLU A 78 5.99 11.95 9.07
CA GLU A 78 5.78 11.45 7.73
C GLU A 78 4.64 10.43 7.71
N LEU A 79 3.60 10.69 6.91
CA LEU A 79 2.48 9.78 6.77
C LEU A 79 2.88 8.55 5.96
N PRO A 80 2.66 7.34 6.47
CA PRO A 80 2.95 6.11 5.72
C PRO A 80 1.94 5.89 4.58
N TYR A 81 2.21 4.90 3.75
CA TYR A 81 1.31 4.44 2.69
C TYR A 81 0.95 5.51 1.65
N GLY A 82 1.99 6.20 1.13
CA GLY A 82 1.80 7.19 0.07
C GLY A 82 1.43 6.58 -1.30
N PRO A 83 1.03 7.41 -2.26
CA PRO A 83 0.80 8.84 -2.13
C PRO A 83 -0.45 9.17 -1.32
N VAL A 84 -0.37 10.17 -0.46
CA VAL A 84 -1.54 10.65 0.28
C VAL A 84 -2.34 11.60 -0.60
N ASN A 85 -3.63 11.31 -0.77
CA ASN A 85 -4.52 12.09 -1.62
C ASN A 85 -5.28 13.18 -0.83
N SER A 86 -5.87 12.79 0.30
CA SER A 86 -6.59 13.74 1.16
C SER A 86 -6.66 13.24 2.61
N ILE A 87 -6.67 14.17 3.57
CA ILE A 87 -6.98 13.86 4.96
C ILE A 87 -8.48 13.94 5.15
N THR A 88 -9.07 12.86 5.65
CA THR A 88 -10.51 12.78 5.95
C THR A 88 -10.80 13.31 7.33
N SER A 89 -9.99 12.94 8.33
CA SER A 89 -10.12 13.44 9.69
C SER A 89 -8.82 13.33 10.46
N LEU A 90 -8.66 14.25 11.39
CA LEU A 90 -7.60 14.25 12.39
C LEU A 90 -8.25 14.43 13.75
N ILE A 91 -8.08 13.48 14.65
CA ILE A 91 -8.78 13.44 15.95
C ILE A 91 -7.71 13.31 17.04
N ASN A 92 -7.85 14.09 18.12
CA ASN A 92 -6.99 14.01 19.30
C ASN A 92 -7.45 12.86 20.24
N GLU A 93 -6.73 12.67 21.34
CA GLU A 93 -7.05 11.64 22.34
C GLU A 93 -8.37 11.90 23.10
N GLN A 94 -8.86 13.14 23.13
CA GLN A 94 -10.13 13.53 23.73
C GLN A 94 -11.32 13.26 22.81
N GLY A 95 -11.07 12.91 21.55
CA GLY A 95 -12.09 12.69 20.53
C GLY A 95 -12.46 13.97 19.73
N ASP A 96 -11.75 15.08 19.96
CA ASP A 96 -12.01 16.32 19.24
C ASP A 96 -11.39 16.30 17.85
N THR A 97 -12.13 16.78 16.88
CA THR A 97 -11.62 16.94 15.50
C THR A 97 -10.75 18.18 15.41
N ILE A 98 -9.57 18.02 14.83
CA ILE A 98 -8.61 19.07 14.58
C ILE A 98 -8.91 19.74 13.24
N ALA A 99 -9.04 21.06 13.25
CA ALA A 99 -9.39 21.82 12.04
C ALA A 99 -8.22 21.85 11.04
N VAL A 100 -8.56 21.96 9.74
CA VAL A 100 -7.58 22.01 8.63
C VAL A 100 -6.57 23.17 8.78
N GLY A 101 -6.94 24.26 9.46
CA GLY A 101 -6.05 25.40 9.74
C GLY A 101 -4.99 25.15 10.83
N ASP A 102 -5.14 24.10 11.63
CA ASP A 102 -4.29 23.82 12.78
C ASP A 102 -3.13 22.86 12.45
N TYR A 103 -3.02 22.43 11.22
CA TYR A 103 -1.91 21.60 10.74
C TYR A 103 -1.50 21.95 9.31
N THR A 104 -0.30 21.59 8.93
CA THR A 104 0.23 21.79 7.58
C THR A 104 0.78 20.51 7.03
N LEU A 105 0.41 20.16 5.78
CA LEU A 105 1.02 19.06 5.03
C LEU A 105 2.13 19.61 4.14
N ILE A 106 3.33 19.05 4.23
CA ILE A 106 4.47 19.43 3.41
C ILE A 106 5.06 18.17 2.78
N GLY A 107 5.20 18.18 1.47
CA GLY A 107 5.88 17.11 0.74
C GLY A 107 5.00 16.50 -0.36
N GLY A 108 5.58 15.47 -1.03
CA GLY A 108 4.99 14.79 -2.18
C GLY A 108 4.29 13.48 -1.81
N LYS A 109 4.86 12.35 -2.27
CA LYS A 109 4.26 11.00 -2.07
C LYS A 109 4.03 10.65 -0.60
N PHE A 110 4.97 11.02 0.27
CA PHE A 110 4.92 10.83 1.73
C PHE A 110 4.95 12.19 2.40
N PRO A 111 3.81 12.88 2.49
CA PRO A 111 3.78 14.22 3.09
C PRO A 111 4.05 14.14 4.58
N LYS A 112 4.77 15.16 5.06
CA LYS A 112 4.96 15.39 6.49
C LYS A 112 3.85 16.28 7.03
N LEU A 113 3.24 15.83 8.09
CA LEU A 113 2.30 16.62 8.85
C LEU A 113 3.06 17.44 9.88
N ILE A 114 2.84 18.76 9.92
CA ILE A 114 3.45 19.68 10.87
C ILE A 114 2.33 20.34 11.68
N ARG A 115 2.44 20.28 13.01
CA ARG A 115 1.57 21.00 13.94
C ARG A 115 2.16 21.00 15.35
N PRO A 116 1.61 21.84 16.27
CA PRO A 116 1.94 21.81 17.69
C PRO A 116 1.74 20.40 18.30
N SER A 117 2.58 20.03 19.26
CA SER A 117 2.63 18.68 19.84
C SER A 117 1.34 18.25 20.53
N TYR A 118 0.90 17.02 20.25
CA TYR A 118 -0.15 16.29 20.97
C TYR A 118 0.37 14.92 21.35
N GLN A 119 -0.20 14.30 22.41
CA GLN A 119 0.28 13.00 22.86
C GLN A 119 -0.17 11.86 21.97
N ASN A 120 -1.46 11.83 21.60
CA ASN A 120 -2.00 10.79 20.74
C ASN A 120 -2.89 11.40 19.66
N LEU A 121 -2.73 10.92 18.43
CA LEU A 121 -3.50 11.38 17.27
C LEU A 121 -3.96 10.20 16.42
N LYS A 122 -5.23 10.26 16.00
CA LYS A 122 -5.81 9.37 15.01
C LYS A 122 -5.95 10.10 13.68
N PHE A 123 -5.28 9.57 12.66
CA PHE A 123 -5.38 10.04 11.30
C PHE A 123 -6.26 9.11 10.47
N THR A 124 -7.19 9.69 9.75
CA THR A 124 -7.90 8.99 8.68
C THR A 124 -7.66 9.76 7.39
N TYR A 125 -7.12 9.09 6.39
CA TYR A 125 -6.80 9.69 5.11
C TYR A 125 -6.97 8.71 3.96
N THR A 126 -7.13 9.24 2.76
CA THR A 126 -7.13 8.44 1.54
C THR A 126 -5.74 8.46 0.91
N CYS A 127 -5.29 7.32 0.45
CA CYS A 127 -3.99 7.15 -0.19
C CYS A 127 -4.11 6.23 -1.41
N GLY A 128 -3.02 6.17 -2.16
CA GLY A 128 -2.89 5.30 -3.31
C GLY A 128 -2.96 6.03 -4.65
N TYR A 129 -2.46 5.36 -5.67
CA TYR A 129 -2.45 5.89 -7.02
C TYR A 129 -3.83 5.76 -7.67
N THR A 130 -4.28 6.81 -8.36
CA THR A 130 -5.39 6.75 -9.31
C THR A 130 -4.93 6.24 -10.68
N THR A 131 -3.68 6.54 -11.02
CA THR A 131 -3.00 6.03 -12.22
C THR A 131 -1.59 5.62 -11.81
N ILE A 132 -1.31 4.34 -11.92
CA ILE A 132 -0.01 3.81 -11.52
C ILE A 132 1.10 4.22 -12.50
N PRO A 133 2.30 4.62 -12.03
CA PRO A 133 3.48 4.81 -12.87
C PRO A 133 3.89 3.53 -13.60
N ASN A 134 4.37 3.68 -14.84
CA ASN A 134 4.71 2.53 -15.69
C ASN A 134 5.84 1.66 -15.11
N ASP A 135 6.79 2.25 -14.39
CA ASP A 135 7.87 1.53 -13.70
C ASP A 135 7.33 0.56 -12.65
N LEU A 136 6.35 0.99 -11.84
CA LEU A 136 5.70 0.13 -10.86
C LEU A 136 4.82 -0.93 -11.54
N LYS A 137 4.18 -0.59 -12.66
CA LYS A 137 3.40 -1.55 -13.43
C LYS A 137 4.28 -2.66 -14.01
N ILE A 138 5.45 -2.31 -14.55
CA ILE A 138 6.42 -3.27 -15.05
C ILE A 138 6.95 -4.15 -13.91
N ALA A 139 7.25 -3.59 -12.75
CA ALA A 139 7.70 -4.36 -11.59
C ALA A 139 6.70 -5.44 -11.17
N ILE A 140 5.38 -5.13 -11.22
CA ILE A 140 4.33 -6.12 -10.96
C ILE A 140 4.34 -7.20 -12.04
N LEU A 141 4.44 -6.83 -13.33
CA LEU A 141 4.46 -7.77 -14.45
C LEU A 141 5.68 -8.71 -14.39
N ASP A 142 6.85 -8.17 -14.06
CA ASP A 142 8.08 -8.95 -13.86
C ASP A 142 7.90 -9.98 -12.74
N GLN A 143 7.33 -9.55 -11.59
CA GLN A 143 7.06 -10.46 -10.47
C GLN A 143 6.06 -11.56 -10.86
N VAL A 144 4.97 -11.20 -11.55
CA VAL A 144 3.98 -12.18 -12.03
C VAL A 144 4.61 -13.17 -12.99
N SER A 145 5.45 -12.71 -13.93
CA SER A 145 6.15 -13.59 -14.87
C SER A 145 7.11 -14.54 -14.15
N TYR A 146 7.86 -14.03 -13.19
CA TYR A 146 8.76 -14.84 -12.36
C TYR A 146 7.99 -15.93 -11.60
N ASP A 147 6.91 -15.56 -10.90
CA ASP A 147 6.10 -16.50 -10.12
C ASP A 147 5.42 -17.53 -11.01
N TYR A 148 4.98 -17.12 -12.22
CA TYR A 148 4.36 -18.00 -13.19
C TYR A 148 5.33 -19.05 -13.74
N GLU A 149 6.56 -18.66 -14.06
CA GLU A 149 7.59 -19.55 -14.58
C GLU A 149 8.15 -20.50 -13.52
N ASN A 150 8.23 -20.02 -12.26
CA ASN A 150 8.80 -20.79 -11.15
C ASN A 150 7.75 -21.49 -10.27
N ARG A 151 6.49 -21.52 -10.69
CA ARG A 151 5.46 -22.26 -9.96
C ARG A 151 5.83 -23.74 -9.79
N GLY A 152 5.86 -24.20 -8.55
CA GLY A 152 6.24 -25.58 -8.20
C GLY A 152 7.74 -25.82 -8.09
N LEU A 153 8.58 -24.80 -8.17
CA LEU A 153 10.01 -24.85 -7.87
C LEU A 153 10.29 -24.34 -6.45
N ASP A 154 9.57 -24.83 -5.45
CA ASP A 154 10.02 -24.69 -4.07
C ASP A 154 11.23 -25.58 -3.84
N SER A 155 12.39 -25.04 -4.20
CA SER A 155 13.65 -25.73 -4.26
C SER A 155 14.31 -25.97 -2.91
N ASN A 156 13.59 -25.82 -1.77
CA ASN A 156 14.23 -26.03 -0.46
C ASN A 156 13.37 -26.65 0.65
N THR A 157 12.14 -27.04 0.39
CA THR A 157 11.41 -27.92 1.31
C THR A 157 10.76 -29.01 0.48
N GLY A 158 11.34 -30.22 0.52
CA GLY A 158 10.90 -31.42 -0.19
C GLY A 158 9.46 -31.87 0.12
N ILE A 159 8.48 -31.05 -0.26
CA ILE A 159 7.05 -31.30 -0.10
C ILE A 159 6.37 -30.94 -1.42
N CYS A 160 6.66 -31.70 -2.45
CA CYS A 160 5.76 -32.04 -3.54
C CYS A 160 6.37 -33.21 -4.30
N GLU A 161 6.22 -34.42 -3.76
CA GLU A 161 6.42 -35.63 -4.56
C GLU A 161 5.32 -35.67 -5.63
N LYS A 162 5.75 -35.77 -6.88
CA LYS A 162 4.88 -36.10 -8.00
C LYS A 162 4.34 -37.50 -7.79
N THR A 163 3.06 -37.64 -7.62
CA THR A 163 2.31 -38.87 -7.92
C THR A 163 1.68 -38.75 -9.29
#